data_ff9f5a1a285580261a998769d764aa1b
#
_entry.id   ff9f5a1a285580261a998769d764aa1b
#
_cell.length_a   1.000
_cell.length_b   1.000
_cell.length_c   1.000
_cell.angle_alpha   90.00
_cell.angle_beta   90.00
_cell.angle_gamma   90.00
#
_symmetry.space_group_name_H-M   'P 1'
#
loop_
_entity.id
_entity.type
_entity.pdbx_description
1 polymer ?
#
loop_
_entity_poly.entity_id
_entity_poly.type
_entity_poly.pdbx_seq_one_letter_code
_entity_poly.pdbx_strand_id
1 'polypeptide(L)'
;VTSSQMINSIQTIVSRNMPLTEAAAVVTIGSIHGGVRSNIIPESLYMLGTIRTLDNKMKEVLLQRLEEIVKNIAEANNAKAKITYQVTYPITYNDPDLYEQMLPSLKRINGSENVNSMNAITGAEDFSFFQEKIPGIYFFIGGAKKGTDPLKAAPHHTPDFYVDDSAMITGLKSMTTLALDYLKNNK
;
A
#
# COMPACT_ATOMS: atom_id res chain seq x y z
N VAL A 1 -2.73 19.63 23.34
CA VAL A 1 -1.85 18.75 24.15
C VAL A 1 -2.21 17.28 23.92
N THR A 2 -3.46 16.85 24.20
CA THR A 2 -3.87 15.45 24.06
C THR A 2 -3.54 14.84 22.68
N SER A 3 -3.87 15.55 21.59
CA SER A 3 -3.57 15.11 20.23
C SER A 3 -2.07 15.02 19.94
N SER A 4 -1.26 15.92 20.47
CA SER A 4 0.19 15.87 20.32
C SER A 4 0.80 14.63 21.00
N GLN A 5 0.29 14.29 22.20
CA GLN A 5 0.68 13.06 22.90
C GLN A 5 0.27 11.82 22.09
N MET A 6 -0.94 11.82 21.52
CA MET A 6 -1.39 10.72 20.63
C MET A 6 -0.48 10.56 19.43
N ILE A 7 -0.16 11.65 18.72
CA ILE A 7 0.70 11.60 17.54
C ILE A 7 2.07 11.03 17.90
N ASN A 8 2.71 11.53 18.95
CA ASN A 8 4.01 11.04 19.39
C ASN A 8 3.97 9.54 19.76
N SER A 9 2.95 9.14 20.50
CA SER A 9 2.82 7.73 20.95
C SER A 9 2.49 6.79 19.78
N ILE A 10 1.68 7.21 18.84
CA ILE A 10 1.35 6.44 17.63
C ILE A 10 2.60 6.12 16.82
N GLN A 11 3.59 7.04 16.73
CA GLN A 11 4.85 6.77 16.05
C GLN A 11 5.67 5.64 16.72
N THR A 12 5.47 5.39 18.02
CA THR A 12 6.14 4.30 18.71
C THR A 12 5.63 2.91 18.30
N ILE A 13 4.46 2.81 17.71
CA ILE A 13 3.93 1.53 17.23
C ILE A 13 4.91 0.93 16.21
N VAL A 14 5.28 1.69 15.19
CA VAL A 14 6.21 1.23 14.16
C VAL A 14 7.61 1.00 14.75
N SER A 15 8.12 1.98 15.50
CA SER A 15 9.50 1.94 15.96
C SER A 15 9.78 0.98 17.12
N ARG A 16 8.77 0.50 17.83
CA ARG A 16 8.93 -0.32 19.07
C ARG A 16 8.08 -1.60 19.11
N ASN A 17 7.05 -1.72 18.29
CA ASN A 17 6.14 -2.87 18.33
C ASN A 17 6.12 -3.70 17.05
N MET A 18 6.76 -3.22 15.95
CA MET A 18 6.76 -3.90 14.67
C MET A 18 8.09 -4.61 14.40
N PRO A 19 8.07 -5.87 13.95
CA PRO A 19 9.26 -6.61 13.50
C PRO A 19 9.62 -6.16 12.06
N LEU A 20 10.23 -4.98 11.93
CA LEU A 20 10.52 -4.34 10.64
C LEU A 20 11.48 -5.13 9.74
N THR A 21 12.13 -6.16 10.26
CA THR A 21 12.95 -7.10 9.48
C THR A 21 12.10 -8.13 8.73
N GLU A 22 10.85 -8.33 9.13
CA GLU A 22 9.92 -9.28 8.49
C GLU A 22 9.14 -8.62 7.36
N ALA A 23 8.57 -7.43 7.64
CA ALA A 23 7.82 -6.67 6.64
C ALA A 23 7.81 -5.18 6.94
N ALA A 24 7.51 -4.38 5.93
CA ALA A 24 7.35 -2.94 6.09
C ALA A 24 6.04 -2.60 6.83
N ALA A 25 6.13 -1.61 7.72
CA ALA A 25 4.97 -0.99 8.36
C ALA A 25 5.14 0.54 8.41
N VAL A 26 4.08 1.27 8.10
CA VAL A 26 4.07 2.73 8.11
C VAL A 26 2.79 3.22 8.76
N VAL A 27 2.90 4.19 9.65
CA VAL A 27 1.79 4.94 10.23
C VAL A 27 2.06 6.43 10.03
N THR A 28 1.14 7.11 9.40
CA THR A 28 1.26 8.55 9.13
C THR A 28 0.02 9.28 9.59
N ILE A 29 0.19 10.37 10.32
CA ILE A 29 -0.85 11.38 10.50
C ILE A 29 -0.57 12.49 9.49
N GLY A 30 -1.37 12.52 8.42
CA GLY A 30 -1.17 13.42 7.28
C GLY A 30 -1.87 14.77 7.43
N SER A 31 -2.90 14.86 8.27
CA SER A 31 -3.56 16.13 8.55
C SER A 31 -4.12 16.18 9.96
N ILE A 32 -4.24 17.41 10.47
CA ILE A 32 -4.81 17.72 11.77
C ILE A 32 -5.58 19.05 11.66
N HIS A 33 -6.82 19.04 12.15
CA HIS A 33 -7.71 20.20 12.09
C HIS A 33 -8.37 20.42 13.44
N GLY A 34 -8.29 21.66 13.93
CA GLY A 34 -8.94 22.08 15.17
C GLY A 34 -8.50 23.47 15.60
N GLY A 35 -9.39 24.13 16.34
CA GLY A 35 -9.17 25.48 16.83
C GLY A 35 -9.56 26.59 15.83
N VAL A 36 -9.93 27.76 16.37
CA VAL A 36 -10.38 28.93 15.61
C VAL A 36 -9.66 30.22 16.07
N ARG A 37 -9.23 30.26 17.33
CA ARG A 37 -8.59 31.44 17.94
C ARG A 37 -7.49 31.04 18.90
N SER A 38 -6.49 31.88 19.04
CA SER A 38 -5.29 31.63 19.85
C SER A 38 -5.56 31.48 21.36
N ASN A 39 -6.65 32.04 21.87
CA ASN A 39 -7.02 32.07 23.29
C ASN A 39 -8.18 31.14 23.64
N ILE A 40 -8.60 30.25 22.72
CA ILE A 40 -9.70 29.30 22.94
C ILE A 40 -9.22 27.89 22.70
N ILE A 41 -9.34 27.03 23.71
CA ILE A 41 -9.09 25.59 23.60
C ILE A 41 -10.25 24.99 22.81
N PRO A 42 -10.00 24.31 21.69
CA PRO A 42 -11.06 23.68 20.90
C PRO A 42 -11.68 22.50 21.64
N GLU A 43 -12.99 22.34 21.53
CA GLU A 43 -13.73 21.21 22.09
C GLU A 43 -13.40 19.89 21.37
N SER A 44 -13.10 19.97 20.08
CA SER A 44 -12.78 18.81 19.25
C SER A 44 -11.64 19.09 18.29
N LEU A 45 -10.99 17.99 17.89
CA LEU A 45 -9.92 17.98 16.92
C LEU A 45 -10.07 16.74 16.05
N TYR A 46 -9.85 16.90 14.76
CA TYR A 46 -9.89 15.84 13.78
C TYR A 46 -8.50 15.56 13.22
N MET A 47 -8.13 14.30 13.16
CA MET A 47 -6.89 13.83 12.52
C MET A 47 -7.22 12.83 11.43
N LEU A 48 -6.52 12.91 10.31
CA LEU A 48 -6.57 11.94 9.23
C LEU A 48 -5.17 11.37 9.00
N GLY A 49 -5.13 10.06 8.89
CA GLY A 49 -3.87 9.34 8.71
C GLY A 49 -4.00 8.13 7.81
N THR A 50 -2.89 7.49 7.55
CA THR A 50 -2.81 6.24 6.80
C THR A 50 -2.00 5.20 7.57
N ILE A 51 -2.38 3.94 7.39
CA ILE A 51 -1.68 2.77 7.90
C ILE A 51 -1.34 1.91 6.70
N ARG A 52 -0.09 1.47 6.61
CA ARG A 52 0.38 0.59 5.54
C ARG A 52 1.25 -0.50 6.12
N THR A 53 1.04 -1.73 5.68
CA THR A 53 1.87 -2.88 6.02
C THR A 53 1.78 -3.93 4.92
N LEU A 54 2.78 -4.80 4.87
CA LEU A 54 2.87 -5.93 3.95
C LEU A 54 2.67 -7.28 4.66
N ASP A 55 2.19 -7.25 5.92
CA ASP A 55 1.91 -8.46 6.70
C ASP A 55 0.60 -8.32 7.48
N ASN A 56 -0.26 -9.35 7.41
CA ASN A 56 -1.58 -9.33 8.04
C ASN A 56 -1.51 -9.39 9.57
N LYS A 57 -0.55 -10.13 10.15
CA LYS A 57 -0.38 -10.19 11.60
C LYS A 57 0.12 -8.85 12.14
N MET A 58 1.06 -8.23 11.44
CA MET A 58 1.51 -6.88 11.77
C MET A 58 0.36 -5.87 11.69
N LYS A 59 -0.54 -6.00 10.69
CA LYS A 59 -1.74 -5.15 10.56
C LYS A 59 -2.63 -5.27 11.80
N GLU A 60 -2.92 -6.47 12.25
CA GLU A 60 -3.74 -6.71 13.45
C GLU A 60 -3.13 -6.06 14.69
N VAL A 61 -1.84 -6.31 14.95
CA VAL A 61 -1.12 -5.72 16.08
C VAL A 61 -1.12 -4.20 16.00
N LEU A 62 -0.89 -3.65 14.81
CA LEU A 62 -0.83 -2.21 14.57
C LEU A 62 -2.18 -1.53 14.86
N LEU A 63 -3.29 -2.12 14.38
CA LEU A 63 -4.64 -1.61 14.64
C LEU A 63 -4.99 -1.68 16.13
N GLN A 64 -4.70 -2.80 16.79
CA GLN A 64 -4.91 -2.96 18.23
C GLN A 64 -4.13 -1.92 19.04
N ARG A 65 -2.83 -1.76 18.74
CA ARG A 65 -1.98 -0.79 19.46
C ARG A 65 -2.44 0.65 19.24
N LEU A 66 -2.91 0.97 18.02
CA LEU A 66 -3.46 2.29 17.72
C LEU A 66 -4.68 2.59 18.60
N GLU A 67 -5.62 1.66 18.70
CA GLU A 67 -6.83 1.82 19.53
C GLU A 67 -6.47 1.97 21.01
N GLU A 68 -5.58 1.12 21.53
CA GLU A 68 -5.12 1.19 22.92
C GLU A 68 -4.47 2.55 23.24
N ILE A 69 -3.56 3.02 22.40
CA ILE A 69 -2.87 4.29 22.60
C ILE A 69 -3.86 5.46 22.60
N VAL A 70 -4.73 5.51 21.59
CA VAL A 70 -5.68 6.61 21.42
C VAL A 70 -6.67 6.65 22.59
N LYS A 71 -7.20 5.49 23.00
CA LYS A 71 -8.12 5.37 24.14
C LYS A 71 -7.46 5.79 25.45
N ASN A 72 -6.30 5.24 25.76
CA ASN A 72 -5.65 5.46 27.05
C ASN A 72 -5.18 6.93 27.20
N ILE A 73 -4.68 7.54 26.13
CA ILE A 73 -4.28 8.96 26.17
C ILE A 73 -5.51 9.87 26.29
N ALA A 74 -6.60 9.55 25.61
CA ALA A 74 -7.84 10.31 25.78
C ALA A 74 -8.33 10.25 27.23
N GLU A 75 -8.43 9.07 27.82
CA GLU A 75 -8.84 8.86 29.21
C GLU A 75 -7.94 9.60 30.21
N ALA A 76 -6.61 9.50 30.03
CA ALA A 76 -5.64 10.20 30.89
C ALA A 76 -5.77 11.73 30.85
N ASN A 77 -6.38 12.27 29.80
CA ASN A 77 -6.58 13.72 29.60
C ASN A 77 -8.06 14.15 29.78
N ASN A 78 -8.91 13.32 30.39
CA ASN A 78 -10.35 13.55 30.53
C ASN A 78 -11.05 13.89 29.20
N ALA A 79 -10.59 13.29 28.10
CA ALA A 79 -11.13 13.46 26.76
C ALA A 79 -11.76 12.15 26.25
N LYS A 80 -12.49 12.25 25.16
CA LYS A 80 -13.02 11.09 24.42
C LYS A 80 -12.39 11.06 23.03
N ALA A 81 -12.08 9.88 22.55
CA ALA A 81 -11.60 9.69 21.19
C ALA A 81 -12.40 8.62 20.46
N LYS A 82 -12.54 8.78 19.15
CA LYS A 82 -13.18 7.82 18.27
C LYS A 82 -12.27 7.61 17.07
N ILE A 83 -11.99 6.36 16.74
CA ILE A 83 -11.30 5.98 15.50
C ILE A 83 -12.34 5.45 14.52
N THR A 84 -12.18 5.80 13.26
CA THR A 84 -12.99 5.29 12.15
C THR A 84 -12.05 4.89 11.02
N TYR A 85 -12.16 3.66 10.56
CA TYR A 85 -11.44 3.15 9.40
C TYR A 85 -12.33 3.30 8.16
N GLN A 86 -11.87 4.04 7.14
CA GLN A 86 -12.66 4.32 5.94
C GLN A 86 -12.52 3.24 4.87
N VAL A 87 -11.30 2.87 4.57
CA VAL A 87 -10.99 1.86 3.54
C VAL A 87 -9.87 0.96 4.05
N THR A 88 -10.06 -0.35 3.94
CA THR A 88 -9.03 -1.33 4.25
C THR A 88 -8.86 -2.24 3.04
N TYR A 89 -7.73 -2.08 2.32
CA TYR A 89 -7.37 -3.01 1.27
C TYR A 89 -6.63 -4.21 1.86
N PRO A 90 -6.85 -5.42 1.34
CA PRO A 90 -5.96 -6.55 1.56
C PRO A 90 -4.56 -6.25 1.03
N ILE A 91 -3.61 -7.09 1.39
CA ILE A 91 -2.26 -7.02 0.84
C ILE A 91 -2.29 -7.59 -0.58
N THR A 92 -1.75 -6.85 -1.55
CA THR A 92 -1.53 -7.38 -2.89
C THR A 92 -0.36 -8.37 -2.82
N TYR A 93 -0.66 -9.65 -3.02
CA TYR A 93 0.29 -10.74 -2.84
C TYR A 93 0.29 -11.65 -4.06
N ASN A 94 1.43 -11.78 -4.71
CA ASN A 94 1.57 -12.72 -5.82
C ASN A 94 1.70 -14.14 -5.29
N ASP A 95 0.78 -15.01 -5.69
CA ASP A 95 0.84 -16.44 -5.37
C ASP A 95 2.13 -17.04 -5.96
N PRO A 96 3.00 -17.66 -5.14
CA PRO A 96 4.31 -18.13 -5.60
C PRO A 96 4.22 -19.21 -6.67
N ASP A 97 3.29 -20.14 -6.54
CA ASP A 97 3.17 -21.26 -7.49
C ASP A 97 2.67 -20.75 -8.84
N LEU A 98 1.66 -19.87 -8.83
CA LEU A 98 1.15 -19.24 -10.03
C LEU A 98 2.20 -18.31 -10.67
N TYR A 99 2.98 -17.61 -9.85
CA TYR A 99 4.07 -16.79 -10.35
C TYR A 99 5.13 -17.60 -11.08
N GLU A 100 5.61 -18.69 -10.48
CA GLU A 100 6.59 -19.59 -11.11
C GLU A 100 6.04 -20.23 -12.39
N GLN A 101 4.76 -20.61 -12.40
CA GLN A 101 4.09 -21.16 -13.58
C GLN A 101 4.01 -20.12 -14.72
N MET A 102 3.76 -18.86 -14.43
CA MET A 102 3.47 -17.82 -15.42
C MET A 102 4.66 -16.97 -15.83
N LEU A 103 5.72 -16.93 -15.02
CA LEU A 103 6.92 -16.18 -15.32
C LEU A 103 7.57 -16.52 -16.66
N PRO A 104 7.66 -17.81 -17.09
CA PRO A 104 8.18 -18.16 -18.42
C PRO A 104 7.37 -17.54 -19.56
N SER A 105 6.04 -17.44 -19.41
CA SER A 105 5.17 -16.82 -20.43
C SER A 105 5.43 -15.32 -20.55
N LEU A 106 5.60 -14.62 -19.43
CA LEU A 106 5.97 -13.19 -19.41
C LEU A 106 7.34 -12.96 -20.08
N LYS A 107 8.34 -13.79 -19.75
CA LYS A 107 9.69 -13.70 -20.34
C LYS A 107 9.68 -13.99 -21.84
N ARG A 108 8.88 -14.98 -22.28
CA ARG A 108 8.77 -15.36 -23.70
C ARG A 108 8.19 -14.23 -24.55
N ILE A 109 7.18 -13.51 -24.04
CA ILE A 109 6.49 -12.49 -24.83
C ILE A 109 7.17 -11.12 -24.80
N ASN A 110 7.89 -10.82 -23.72
CA ASN A 110 8.49 -9.49 -23.50
C ASN A 110 10.03 -9.47 -23.63
N GLY A 111 10.68 -10.65 -23.70
CA GLY A 111 12.12 -10.79 -23.55
C GLY A 111 12.53 -10.91 -22.08
N SER A 112 13.43 -11.84 -21.78
CA SER A 112 13.85 -12.13 -20.39
C SER A 112 14.50 -10.92 -19.72
N GLU A 113 15.20 -10.11 -20.49
CA GLU A 113 15.89 -8.89 -20.04
C GLU A 113 14.93 -7.75 -19.66
N ASN A 114 13.68 -7.83 -20.12
CA ASN A 114 12.65 -6.82 -19.86
C ASN A 114 11.70 -7.20 -18.72
N VAL A 115 11.85 -8.40 -18.16
CA VAL A 115 11.03 -8.89 -17.05
C VAL A 115 11.87 -8.92 -15.78
N ASN A 116 11.64 -7.96 -14.91
CA ASN A 116 12.43 -7.74 -13.72
C ASN A 116 11.59 -7.93 -12.44
N SER A 117 12.20 -8.48 -11.40
CA SER A 117 11.64 -8.44 -10.06
C SER A 117 11.85 -7.06 -9.46
N MET A 118 10.88 -6.58 -8.70
CA MET A 118 10.97 -5.34 -7.95
C MET A 118 10.76 -5.59 -6.45
N ASN A 119 11.26 -4.70 -5.63
CA ASN A 119 10.97 -4.73 -4.20
C ASN A 119 9.47 -4.51 -3.97
N ALA A 120 8.96 -5.12 -2.90
CA ALA A 120 7.59 -4.89 -2.47
C ALA A 120 7.35 -3.41 -2.15
N ILE A 121 6.20 -2.90 -2.56
CA ILE A 121 5.75 -1.53 -2.28
C ILE A 121 4.48 -1.57 -1.44
N THR A 122 4.26 -0.52 -0.67
CA THR A 122 3.10 -0.40 0.22
C THR A 122 1.91 0.31 -0.45
N GLY A 123 1.78 0.20 -1.76
CA GLY A 123 0.61 0.66 -2.52
C GLY A 123 -0.63 -0.18 -2.19
N ALA A 124 -1.80 0.37 -2.45
CA ALA A 124 -3.07 -0.33 -2.30
C ALA A 124 -3.68 -0.57 -3.68
N GLU A 125 -4.12 -1.81 -3.92
CA GLU A 125 -4.71 -2.22 -5.18
C GLU A 125 -6.01 -3.02 -4.92
N ASP A 126 -7.06 -2.72 -5.64
CA ASP A 126 -8.35 -3.42 -5.52
C ASP A 126 -8.28 -4.88 -6.00
N PHE A 127 -7.33 -5.21 -6.85
CA PHE A 127 -7.03 -6.58 -7.26
C PHE A 127 -6.74 -7.49 -6.08
N SER A 128 -6.26 -6.97 -4.95
CA SER A 128 -6.03 -7.70 -3.71
C SER A 128 -7.27 -8.43 -3.19
N PHE A 129 -8.47 -7.90 -3.42
CA PHE A 129 -9.73 -8.56 -3.03
C PHE A 129 -10.01 -9.83 -3.86
N PHE A 130 -9.58 -9.87 -5.11
CA PHE A 130 -9.63 -11.09 -5.91
C PHE A 130 -8.61 -12.12 -5.41
N GLN A 131 -7.41 -11.65 -5.04
CA GLN A 131 -6.34 -12.51 -4.52
C GLN A 131 -6.67 -13.17 -3.18
N GLU A 132 -7.59 -12.61 -2.39
CA GLU A 132 -8.14 -13.28 -1.20
C GLU A 132 -9.02 -14.51 -1.53
N LYS A 133 -9.49 -14.63 -2.76
CA LYS A 133 -10.43 -15.69 -3.19
C LYS A 133 -9.80 -16.72 -4.09
N ILE A 134 -8.87 -16.31 -4.91
CA ILE A 134 -8.20 -17.17 -5.90
C ILE A 134 -6.72 -16.75 -6.01
N PRO A 135 -5.82 -17.70 -6.34
CA PRO A 135 -4.44 -17.36 -6.66
C PRO A 135 -4.37 -16.31 -7.77
N GLY A 136 -3.54 -15.29 -7.60
CA GLY A 136 -3.40 -14.21 -8.56
C GLY A 136 -1.99 -13.67 -8.61
N ILE A 137 -1.61 -13.11 -9.75
CA ILE A 137 -0.38 -12.35 -9.91
C ILE A 137 -0.69 -10.93 -10.37
N TYR A 138 -0.03 -9.98 -9.74
CA TYR A 138 -0.08 -8.57 -10.07
C TYR A 138 1.31 -8.13 -10.56
N PHE A 139 1.38 -7.42 -11.67
CA PHE A 139 2.64 -6.94 -12.21
C PHE A 139 2.45 -5.55 -12.84
N PHE A 140 3.53 -4.80 -12.86
CA PHE A 140 3.55 -3.48 -13.47
C PHE A 140 4.08 -3.55 -14.91
N ILE A 141 3.57 -2.64 -15.73
CA ILE A 141 4.07 -2.42 -17.09
C ILE A 141 4.73 -1.05 -17.12
N GLY A 142 5.99 -1.01 -17.57
CA GLY A 142 6.69 0.26 -17.73
C GLY A 142 5.99 1.14 -18.76
N GLY A 143 5.48 2.29 -18.32
CA GLY A 143 4.77 3.25 -19.16
C GLY A 143 5.57 4.51 -19.50
N ALA A 144 6.84 4.60 -19.11
CA ALA A 144 7.69 5.72 -19.47
C ALA A 144 8.10 5.65 -20.95
N LYS A 145 8.25 6.82 -21.59
CA LYS A 145 8.73 6.93 -22.96
C LYS A 145 10.09 6.24 -23.10
N LYS A 146 10.27 5.51 -24.20
CA LYS A 146 11.53 4.80 -24.49
C LYS A 146 12.73 5.75 -24.39
N GLY A 147 13.74 5.34 -23.63
CA GLY A 147 14.96 6.14 -23.40
C GLY A 147 14.85 7.12 -22.22
N THR A 148 13.71 7.18 -21.53
CA THR A 148 13.59 7.92 -20.27
C THR A 148 14.34 7.17 -19.18
N ASP A 149 15.15 7.89 -18.40
CA ASP A 149 15.72 7.36 -17.17
C ASP A 149 14.60 7.11 -16.16
N PRO A 150 14.38 5.85 -15.69
CA PRO A 150 13.30 5.55 -14.74
C PRO A 150 13.34 6.38 -13.45
N LEU A 151 14.52 6.80 -13.02
CA LEU A 151 14.70 7.62 -11.82
C LEU A 151 14.27 9.09 -12.02
N LYS A 152 14.10 9.51 -13.30
CA LYS A 152 13.67 10.86 -13.67
C LYS A 152 12.22 10.91 -14.18
N ALA A 153 11.58 9.74 -14.33
CA ALA A 153 10.18 9.69 -14.70
C ALA A 153 9.31 10.31 -13.60
N ALA A 154 8.33 11.11 -13.99
CA ALA A 154 7.40 11.70 -13.05
C ALA A 154 6.62 10.58 -12.32
N PRO A 155 6.56 10.60 -10.99
CA PRO A 155 5.84 9.58 -10.23
C PRO A 155 4.33 9.67 -10.43
N HIS A 156 3.63 8.58 -10.14
CA HIS A 156 2.17 8.56 -10.11
C HIS A 156 1.63 9.66 -9.19
N HIS A 157 0.42 10.13 -9.47
CA HIS A 157 -0.27 11.18 -8.70
C HIS A 157 0.41 12.57 -8.73
N THR A 158 1.20 12.84 -9.76
CA THR A 158 1.76 14.18 -10.02
C THR A 158 1.20 14.76 -11.32
N PRO A 159 1.16 16.11 -11.46
CA PRO A 159 0.68 16.75 -12.69
C PRO A 159 1.47 16.39 -13.96
N ASP A 160 2.75 16.05 -13.78
CA ASP A 160 3.66 15.71 -14.88
C ASP A 160 3.66 14.21 -15.22
N PHE A 161 2.80 13.42 -14.56
CA PHE A 161 2.70 11.99 -14.84
C PHE A 161 2.27 11.75 -16.28
N TYR A 162 3.01 10.89 -16.98
CA TYR A 162 2.77 10.57 -18.39
C TYR A 162 2.95 9.08 -18.63
N VAL A 163 2.05 8.50 -19.42
CA VAL A 163 2.13 7.13 -19.92
C VAL A 163 2.23 7.14 -21.42
N ASP A 164 3.25 6.46 -21.96
CA ASP A 164 3.41 6.27 -23.40
C ASP A 164 2.43 5.19 -23.89
N ASP A 165 1.59 5.54 -24.85
CA ASP A 165 0.56 4.63 -25.41
C ASP A 165 1.14 3.35 -25.99
N SER A 166 2.41 3.36 -26.42
CA SER A 166 3.10 2.16 -26.92
C SER A 166 3.20 1.05 -25.86
N ALA A 167 3.15 1.39 -24.57
CA ALA A 167 3.15 0.42 -23.48
C ALA A 167 1.85 -0.42 -23.44
N MET A 168 0.75 0.09 -23.95
CA MET A 168 -0.55 -0.61 -23.96
C MET A 168 -0.49 -1.93 -24.75
N ILE A 169 0.24 -1.96 -25.85
CA ILE A 169 0.45 -3.18 -26.64
C ILE A 169 1.19 -4.25 -25.83
N THR A 170 2.17 -3.85 -25.04
CA THR A 170 2.89 -4.76 -24.13
C THR A 170 1.94 -5.34 -23.09
N GLY A 171 1.10 -4.50 -22.51
CA GLY A 171 0.07 -4.92 -21.55
C GLY A 171 -0.92 -5.92 -22.15
N LEU A 172 -1.49 -5.59 -23.30
CA LEU A 172 -2.44 -6.45 -24.00
C LEU A 172 -1.84 -7.83 -24.32
N LYS A 173 -0.63 -7.85 -24.90
CA LYS A 173 0.07 -9.09 -25.23
C LYS A 173 0.36 -9.92 -23.97
N SER A 174 0.84 -9.30 -22.91
CA SER A 174 1.16 -9.98 -21.66
C SER A 174 -0.08 -10.62 -21.04
N MET A 175 -1.16 -9.87 -20.85
CA MET A 175 -2.40 -10.36 -20.27
C MET A 175 -3.03 -11.49 -21.10
N THR A 176 -3.10 -11.30 -22.42
CA THR A 176 -3.67 -12.34 -23.32
C THR A 176 -2.83 -13.60 -23.30
N THR A 177 -1.50 -13.48 -23.33
CA THR A 177 -0.59 -14.63 -23.30
C THR A 177 -0.72 -15.41 -21.98
N LEU A 178 -0.74 -14.72 -20.84
CA LEU A 178 -0.91 -15.34 -19.55
C LEU A 178 -2.22 -16.14 -19.49
N ALA A 179 -3.34 -15.54 -19.91
CA ALA A 179 -4.63 -16.20 -19.92
C ALA A 179 -4.64 -17.46 -20.80
N LEU A 180 -4.10 -17.37 -22.02
CA LEU A 180 -4.05 -18.53 -22.94
C LEU A 180 -3.12 -19.62 -22.45
N ASP A 181 -1.96 -19.29 -21.92
CA ASP A 181 -1.01 -20.29 -21.42
C ASP A 181 -1.54 -20.97 -20.14
N TYR A 182 -2.15 -20.20 -19.24
CA TYR A 182 -2.79 -20.75 -18.06
C TYR A 182 -3.87 -21.79 -18.43
N LEU A 183 -4.77 -21.43 -19.36
CA LEU A 183 -5.82 -22.33 -19.82
C LEU A 183 -5.31 -23.57 -20.53
N LYS A 184 -4.16 -23.50 -21.20
CA LYS A 184 -3.53 -24.67 -21.84
C LYS A 184 -2.90 -25.60 -20.83
N ASN A 185 -2.27 -25.05 -19.80
CA ASN A 185 -1.50 -25.82 -18.81
C ASN A 185 -2.37 -26.44 -17.71
N ASN A 186 -3.61 -25.99 -17.57
CA ASN A 186 -4.54 -26.45 -16.52
C ASN A 186 -5.82 -27.09 -17.12
N LYS A 187 -5.68 -27.81 -18.23
CA LYS A 187 -6.75 -28.63 -18.86
C LYS A 187 -6.89 -29.96 -18.20
#